data_1180f204ee5d4c5b64c8adf949410c6d
#
_entry.id   1180f204ee5d4c5b64c8adf949410c6d
#
_cell.length_a   1.000
_cell.length_b   1.000
_cell.length_c   1.000
_cell.angle_alpha   90.00
_cell.angle_beta   90.00
_cell.angle_gamma   90.00
#
_symmetry.space_group_name_H-M   'P 1'
#
loop_
_entity.id
_entity.type
_entity.pdbx_description
1 polymer ?
#
loop_
_entity_poly.entity_id
_entity_poly.type
_entity_poly.pdbx_seq_one_letter_code
_entity_poly.pdbx_strand_id
1 'polypeptide(L)'
;MSNELFPLLLFIGIGAMIDFGPLLEKPWLMLFGAAAQFGIFFTLFLAGFFFDLKDAASIAVIGAADGPTAIFVANTLHSQYLGAIMVAAYSYMALVPIVQPPVIKLLTTQKERRIRMPYQKGSVSQLTKILFPIVVTIIAGLVAPASVALVGFLMFGNLLRECGVLNTLSETAQNVLANLITIVLGLTVAGQMTADKFVRPDTLLILALGLVAFVFDTAGGVLFTKLANLFLPEG
;
A
#
# COMPACT_ATOMS: atom_id res chain seq x y z
N MET A 1 16.64 -4.32 18.30
CA MET A 1 17.17 -3.71 17.05
C MET A 1 16.05 -3.71 16.04
N SER A 2 15.41 -2.58 15.87
CA SER A 2 14.39 -2.36 14.83
C SER A 2 15.14 -2.25 13.50
N ASN A 3 15.18 -3.33 12.76
CA ASN A 3 15.88 -3.35 11.48
C ASN A 3 14.88 -2.90 10.40
N GLU A 4 14.78 -1.60 10.16
CA GLU A 4 13.95 -1.00 9.10
C GLU A 4 14.39 -1.46 7.69
N LEU A 5 15.56 -2.09 7.59
CA LEU A 5 16.15 -2.52 6.34
C LEU A 5 15.29 -3.57 5.61
N PHE A 6 14.72 -4.55 6.33
CA PHE A 6 13.94 -5.61 5.68
C PHE A 6 12.68 -5.10 4.96
N PRO A 7 11.82 -4.27 5.59
CA PRO A 7 10.73 -3.64 4.87
C PRO A 7 11.19 -2.87 3.64
N LEU A 8 12.26 -2.08 3.75
CA LEU A 8 12.79 -1.31 2.63
C LEU A 8 13.28 -2.20 1.48
N LEU A 9 14.00 -3.29 1.78
CA LEU A 9 14.43 -4.25 0.76
C LEU A 9 13.26 -4.92 0.04
N LEU A 10 12.15 -5.16 0.74
CA LEU A 10 10.94 -5.70 0.12
C LEU A 10 10.37 -4.73 -0.93
N PHE A 11 10.46 -3.42 -0.69
CA PHE A 11 10.01 -2.40 -1.64
C PHE A 11 10.78 -2.42 -2.96
N ILE A 12 12.03 -2.89 -3.01
CA ILE A 12 12.73 -3.11 -4.28
C ILE A 12 11.99 -4.16 -5.11
N GLY A 13 11.64 -5.29 -4.49
CA GLY A 13 10.88 -6.35 -5.15
C GLY A 13 9.50 -5.88 -5.64
N ILE A 14 8.76 -5.19 -4.79
CA ILE A 14 7.45 -4.61 -5.11
C ILE A 14 7.58 -3.60 -6.27
N GLY A 15 8.53 -2.68 -6.21
CA GLY A 15 8.78 -1.71 -7.27
C GLY A 15 9.09 -2.35 -8.62
N ALA A 16 9.85 -3.44 -8.60
CA ALA A 16 10.15 -4.20 -9.81
C ALA A 16 8.93 -4.95 -10.38
N MET A 17 7.90 -5.23 -9.57
CA MET A 17 6.64 -5.84 -10.02
C MET A 17 5.69 -4.82 -10.67
N ILE A 18 5.73 -3.56 -10.25
CA ILE A 18 4.76 -2.54 -10.67
C ILE A 18 5.05 -2.02 -12.07
N ASP A 19 4.02 -2.00 -12.92
CA ASP A 19 4.03 -1.32 -14.21
C ASP A 19 3.31 0.02 -14.10
N PHE A 20 4.07 1.11 -14.13
CA PHE A 20 3.52 2.46 -14.11
C PHE A 20 3.11 2.98 -15.50
N GLY A 21 3.27 2.19 -16.57
CA GLY A 21 2.89 2.58 -17.92
C GLY A 21 1.47 3.14 -18.02
N PRO A 22 0.42 2.45 -17.53
CA PRO A 22 -0.96 2.94 -17.55
C PRO A 22 -1.15 4.28 -16.81
N LEU A 23 -0.41 4.48 -15.72
CA LEU A 23 -0.45 5.70 -14.94
C LEU A 23 0.19 6.88 -15.68
N LEU A 24 1.28 6.61 -16.40
CA LEU A 24 1.96 7.62 -17.22
C LEU A 24 1.15 8.03 -18.44
N GLU A 25 0.37 7.11 -19.00
CA GLU A 25 -0.56 7.41 -20.10
C GLU A 25 -1.74 8.26 -19.66
N LYS A 26 -2.27 7.99 -18.46
CA LYS A 26 -3.45 8.66 -17.90
C LYS A 26 -3.18 9.11 -16.47
N PRO A 27 -2.46 10.24 -16.26
CA PRO A 27 -2.05 10.69 -14.94
C PRO A 27 -3.20 10.95 -13.96
N TRP A 28 -4.41 11.23 -14.47
CA TRP A 28 -5.60 11.39 -13.64
C TRP A 28 -5.96 10.13 -12.83
N LEU A 29 -5.47 8.94 -13.24
CA LEU A 29 -5.63 7.70 -12.46
C LEU A 29 -4.99 7.78 -11.07
N MET A 30 -4.04 8.71 -10.84
CA MET A 30 -3.48 8.98 -9.50
C MET A 30 -4.56 9.40 -8.49
N LEU A 31 -5.63 10.05 -8.98
CA LEU A 31 -6.73 10.49 -8.10
C LEU A 31 -7.48 9.33 -7.46
N PHE A 32 -7.52 8.16 -8.10
CA PHE A 32 -8.11 6.96 -7.49
C PHE A 32 -7.30 6.47 -6.31
N GLY A 33 -5.96 6.49 -6.42
CA GLY A 33 -5.07 6.20 -5.30
C GLY A 33 -5.26 7.18 -4.15
N ALA A 34 -5.36 8.49 -4.46
CA ALA A 34 -5.63 9.51 -3.45
C ALA A 34 -7.00 9.30 -2.77
N ALA A 35 -8.03 8.95 -3.53
CA ALA A 35 -9.36 8.68 -2.99
C ALA A 35 -9.40 7.42 -2.10
N ALA A 36 -8.60 6.40 -2.43
CA ALA A 36 -8.47 5.20 -1.61
C ALA A 36 -7.84 5.49 -0.23
N GLN A 37 -7.07 6.57 -0.07
CA GLN A 37 -6.54 6.96 1.26
C GLN A 37 -7.63 7.43 2.25
N PHE A 38 -8.87 7.57 1.81
CA PHE A 38 -10.00 7.98 2.67
C PHE A 38 -10.13 7.09 3.91
N GLY A 39 -9.97 5.78 3.79
CA GLY A 39 -10.07 4.85 4.91
C GLY A 39 -8.94 5.05 5.94
N ILE A 40 -7.72 5.37 5.50
CA ILE A 40 -6.60 5.69 6.39
C ILE A 40 -6.96 6.90 7.26
N PHE A 41 -7.38 8.02 6.64
CA PHE A 41 -7.73 9.22 7.38
C PHE A 41 -8.97 9.05 8.26
N PHE A 42 -9.97 8.31 7.79
CA PHE A 42 -11.15 7.98 8.59
C PHE A 42 -10.77 7.13 9.81
N THR A 43 -9.88 6.16 9.64
CA THR A 43 -9.42 5.32 10.75
C THR A 43 -8.51 6.09 11.70
N LEU A 44 -7.67 7.01 11.21
CA LEU A 44 -6.92 7.93 12.04
C LEU A 44 -7.84 8.71 12.98
N PHE A 45 -8.93 9.24 12.43
CA PHE A 45 -9.93 9.96 13.20
C PHE A 45 -10.59 9.07 14.27
N LEU A 46 -11.02 7.86 13.91
CA LEU A 46 -11.62 6.91 14.85
C LEU A 46 -10.64 6.43 15.92
N ALA A 47 -9.42 6.07 15.51
CA ALA A 47 -8.39 5.57 16.42
C ALA A 47 -7.95 6.64 17.43
N GLY A 48 -7.99 7.92 17.03
CA GLY A 48 -7.66 9.06 17.89
C GLY A 48 -8.58 9.22 19.13
N PHE A 49 -9.73 8.54 19.18
CA PHE A 49 -10.59 8.49 20.39
C PHE A 49 -10.09 7.49 21.43
N PHE A 50 -9.26 6.52 21.04
CA PHE A 50 -8.86 5.39 21.88
C PHE A 50 -7.35 5.34 22.13
N PHE A 51 -6.56 5.90 21.21
CA PHE A 51 -5.11 5.83 21.21
C PHE A 51 -4.50 7.23 21.10
N ASP A 52 -3.24 7.38 21.49
CA ASP A 52 -2.52 8.60 21.23
C ASP A 52 -2.27 8.78 19.71
N LEU A 53 -1.90 9.99 19.31
CA LEU A 53 -1.78 10.34 17.88
C LEU A 53 -0.76 9.47 17.13
N LYS A 54 0.33 9.07 17.77
CA LYS A 54 1.37 8.23 17.15
C LYS A 54 0.87 6.82 16.89
N ASP A 55 0.22 6.24 17.89
CA ASP A 55 -0.38 4.91 17.79
C ASP A 55 -1.57 4.92 16.84
N ALA A 56 -2.44 5.93 16.92
CA ALA A 56 -3.57 6.11 16.00
C ALA A 56 -3.12 6.23 14.54
N ALA A 57 -2.06 7.00 14.26
CA ALA A 57 -1.49 7.11 12.91
C ALA A 57 -0.90 5.77 12.43
N SER A 58 -0.21 5.05 13.31
CA SER A 58 0.36 3.74 12.99
C SER A 58 -0.72 2.69 12.70
N ILE A 59 -1.84 2.74 13.44
CA ILE A 59 -3.00 1.85 13.25
C ILE A 59 -3.72 2.19 11.93
N ALA A 60 -3.88 3.47 11.62
CA ALA A 60 -4.58 3.91 10.43
C ALA A 60 -3.93 3.40 9.13
N VAL A 61 -2.60 3.33 9.09
CA VAL A 61 -1.84 2.85 7.91
C VAL A 61 -2.11 1.37 7.58
N ILE A 62 -2.68 0.59 8.51
CA ILE A 62 -3.13 -0.79 8.22
C ILE A 62 -4.11 -0.80 7.03
N GLY A 63 -4.90 0.26 6.86
CA GLY A 63 -5.87 0.42 5.77
C GLY A 63 -5.24 0.40 4.38
N ALA A 64 -3.99 0.83 4.23
CA ALA A 64 -3.27 0.74 2.96
C ALA A 64 -3.12 -0.70 2.44
N ALA A 65 -3.40 -1.71 3.29
CA ALA A 65 -3.23 -3.13 3.00
C ALA A 65 -1.80 -3.48 2.54
N ASP A 66 -0.83 -2.73 3.05
CA ASP A 66 0.60 -2.87 2.78
C ASP A 66 1.35 -3.09 4.10
N GLY A 67 1.65 -4.35 4.39
CA GLY A 67 2.34 -4.77 5.61
C GLY A 67 3.67 -4.05 5.84
N PRO A 68 4.57 -4.00 4.85
CA PRO A 68 5.85 -3.30 4.97
C PRO A 68 5.72 -1.83 5.34
N THR A 69 4.82 -1.08 4.71
CA THR A 69 4.56 0.33 5.03
C THR A 69 4.05 0.49 6.47
N ALA A 70 3.12 -0.37 6.90
CA ALA A 70 2.59 -0.33 8.26
C ALA A 70 3.69 -0.56 9.31
N ILE A 71 4.62 -1.49 9.06
CA ILE A 71 5.79 -1.72 9.91
C ILE A 71 6.70 -0.51 9.94
N PHE A 72 7.04 0.03 8.77
CA PHE A 72 7.92 1.18 8.65
C PHE A 72 7.37 2.38 9.42
N VAL A 73 6.09 2.71 9.23
CA VAL A 73 5.45 3.84 9.92
C VAL A 73 5.36 3.60 11.43
N ALA A 74 4.91 2.42 11.87
CA ALA A 74 4.78 2.10 13.29
C ALA A 74 6.15 2.12 14.01
N ASN A 75 7.22 1.72 13.31
CA ASN A 75 8.57 1.78 13.86
C ASN A 75 9.10 3.22 13.91
N THR A 76 8.91 4.00 12.84
CA THR A 76 9.32 5.40 12.76
C THR A 76 8.61 6.27 13.82
N LEU A 77 7.34 5.99 14.09
CA LEU A 77 6.54 6.67 15.12
C LEU A 77 6.77 6.12 16.52
N HIS A 78 7.59 5.06 16.66
CA HIS A 78 7.85 4.35 17.92
C HIS A 78 6.56 3.87 18.59
N SER A 79 5.60 3.30 17.80
CA SER A 79 4.36 2.77 18.32
C SER A 79 4.60 1.60 19.28
N GLN A 80 3.93 1.65 20.44
CA GLN A 80 3.99 0.54 21.41
C GLN A 80 3.23 -0.70 20.94
N TYR A 81 2.39 -0.58 19.91
CA TYR A 81 1.58 -1.66 19.32
C TYR A 81 2.17 -2.25 18.04
N LEU A 82 3.47 -2.04 17.78
CA LEU A 82 4.15 -2.50 16.57
C LEU A 82 3.80 -3.97 16.22
N GLY A 83 3.85 -4.89 17.21
CA GLY A 83 3.54 -6.30 16.98
C GLY A 83 2.09 -6.54 16.54
N ALA A 84 1.11 -5.88 17.17
CA ALA A 84 -0.31 -5.98 16.81
C ALA A 84 -0.57 -5.41 15.40
N ILE A 85 0.03 -4.25 15.10
CA ILE A 85 -0.07 -3.58 13.79
C ILE A 85 0.51 -4.46 12.69
N MET A 86 1.69 -5.06 12.91
CA MET A 86 2.32 -5.97 11.95
C MET A 86 1.40 -7.14 11.60
N VAL A 87 0.85 -7.81 12.62
CA VAL A 87 -0.05 -8.95 12.41
C VAL A 87 -1.33 -8.54 11.71
N ALA A 88 -1.93 -7.42 12.12
CA ALA A 88 -3.11 -6.88 11.46
C ALA A 88 -2.85 -6.59 9.97
N ALA A 89 -1.79 -5.84 9.66
CA ALA A 89 -1.46 -5.44 8.31
C ALA A 89 -1.22 -6.63 7.36
N TYR A 90 -0.43 -7.62 7.79
CA TYR A 90 -0.20 -8.83 6.98
C TYR A 90 -1.43 -9.72 6.87
N SER A 91 -2.22 -9.84 7.94
CA SER A 91 -3.46 -10.61 7.90
C SER A 91 -4.46 -10.00 6.93
N TYR A 92 -4.62 -8.67 6.96
CA TYR A 92 -5.54 -7.98 6.04
C TYR A 92 -5.03 -7.99 4.61
N MET A 93 -3.73 -7.88 4.37
CA MET A 93 -3.16 -8.06 3.03
C MET A 93 -3.54 -9.43 2.44
N ALA A 94 -3.50 -10.49 3.23
CA ALA A 94 -3.95 -11.81 2.81
C ALA A 94 -5.48 -11.92 2.62
N LEU A 95 -6.27 -11.11 3.34
CA LEU A 95 -7.74 -11.09 3.26
C LEU A 95 -8.29 -10.17 2.16
N VAL A 96 -7.44 -9.38 1.48
CA VAL A 96 -7.86 -8.51 0.36
C VAL A 96 -8.79 -9.21 -0.63
N PRO A 97 -8.46 -10.38 -1.19
CA PRO A 97 -9.31 -11.07 -2.17
C PRO A 97 -10.66 -11.50 -1.61
N ILE A 98 -10.80 -11.60 -0.30
CA ILE A 98 -12.02 -12.05 0.39
C ILE A 98 -12.91 -10.86 0.75
N VAL A 99 -12.32 -9.78 1.27
CA VAL A 99 -13.05 -8.62 1.82
C VAL A 99 -13.44 -7.62 0.74
N GLN A 100 -12.57 -7.34 -0.23
CA GLN A 100 -12.85 -6.34 -1.28
C GLN A 100 -14.08 -6.69 -2.15
N PRO A 101 -14.23 -7.92 -2.68
CA PRO A 101 -15.34 -8.21 -3.56
C PRO A 101 -16.73 -7.99 -2.96
N PRO A 102 -17.04 -8.37 -1.71
CA PRO A 102 -18.30 -8.04 -1.07
C PRO A 102 -18.53 -6.52 -0.96
N VAL A 103 -17.52 -5.75 -0.54
CA VAL A 103 -17.63 -4.28 -0.40
C VAL A 103 -17.90 -3.64 -1.77
N ILE A 104 -17.17 -4.04 -2.80
CA ILE A 104 -17.39 -3.56 -4.16
C ILE A 104 -18.80 -3.92 -4.65
N LYS A 105 -19.26 -5.16 -4.41
CA LYS A 105 -20.61 -5.60 -4.82
C LYS A 105 -21.72 -4.82 -4.11
N LEU A 106 -21.51 -4.48 -2.84
CA LEU A 106 -22.46 -3.70 -2.05
C LEU A 106 -22.61 -2.27 -2.61
N LEU A 107 -21.50 -1.69 -3.05
CA LEU A 107 -21.43 -0.30 -3.49
C LEU A 107 -21.69 -0.13 -4.99
N THR A 108 -21.69 -1.21 -5.79
CA THR A 108 -21.82 -1.13 -7.25
C THR A 108 -22.97 -1.99 -7.78
N THR A 109 -23.62 -1.51 -8.84
CA THR A 109 -24.62 -2.26 -9.59
C THR A 109 -23.96 -3.24 -10.58
N GLN A 110 -24.74 -4.21 -11.07
CA GLN A 110 -24.23 -5.13 -12.11
C GLN A 110 -23.87 -4.42 -13.42
N LYS A 111 -24.57 -3.34 -13.75
CA LYS A 111 -24.29 -2.55 -14.95
C LYS A 111 -22.92 -1.86 -14.83
N GLU A 112 -22.64 -1.22 -13.71
CA GLU A 112 -21.36 -0.56 -13.45
C GLU A 112 -20.19 -1.54 -13.49
N ARG A 113 -20.36 -2.76 -12.93
CA ARG A 113 -19.30 -3.78 -12.94
C ARG A 113 -19.00 -4.38 -14.33
N ARG A 114 -19.87 -4.16 -15.31
CA ARG A 114 -19.69 -4.63 -16.70
C ARG A 114 -19.03 -3.59 -17.60
N ILE A 115 -18.84 -2.37 -17.13
CA ILE A 115 -18.13 -1.32 -17.88
C ILE A 115 -16.69 -1.80 -18.10
N ARG A 116 -16.27 -1.87 -19.35
CA ARG A 116 -14.91 -2.21 -19.75
C ARG A 116 -14.20 -0.96 -20.21
N MET A 117 -13.13 -0.62 -19.55
CA MET A 117 -12.23 0.42 -20.07
C MET A 117 -11.34 -0.22 -21.14
N PRO A 118 -11.35 0.31 -22.39
CA PRO A 118 -10.43 -0.16 -23.41
C PRO A 118 -9.00 0.18 -22.98
N TYR A 119 -8.18 -0.84 -22.74
CA TYR A 119 -6.75 -0.68 -22.51
C TYR A 119 -6.08 -0.54 -23.88
N GLN A 120 -5.77 0.69 -24.28
CA GLN A 120 -4.86 0.92 -25.37
C GLN A 120 -3.45 0.88 -24.79
N LYS A 121 -2.63 -0.06 -25.21
CA LYS A 121 -1.20 -0.03 -24.93
C LYS A 121 -0.66 1.24 -25.59
N GLY A 122 -0.51 2.28 -24.78
CA GLY A 122 -0.09 3.55 -25.25
C GLY A 122 1.41 3.64 -25.50
N SER A 123 1.80 4.71 -26.08
CA SER A 123 3.13 5.02 -26.59
C SER A 123 3.99 5.77 -25.55
N VAL A 124 4.01 5.34 -24.31
CA VAL A 124 4.95 5.95 -23.34
C VAL A 124 6.37 5.58 -23.76
N SER A 125 7.19 6.58 -23.98
CA SER A 125 8.58 6.35 -24.40
C SER A 125 9.36 5.66 -23.28
N GLN A 126 10.35 4.83 -23.67
CA GLN A 126 11.23 4.15 -22.71
C GLN A 126 11.97 5.15 -21.82
N LEU A 127 12.38 6.28 -22.38
CA LEU A 127 13.02 7.35 -21.61
C LEU A 127 12.12 7.90 -20.50
N THR A 128 10.83 8.09 -20.80
CA THR A 128 9.85 8.56 -19.80
C THR A 128 9.71 7.55 -18.65
N LYS A 129 9.66 6.24 -18.97
CA LYS A 129 9.58 5.18 -17.97
C LYS A 129 10.82 5.10 -17.08
N ILE A 130 12.01 5.36 -17.62
CA ILE A 130 13.27 5.40 -16.86
C ILE A 130 13.36 6.66 -16.00
N LEU A 131 12.94 7.81 -16.52
CA LEU A 131 13.02 9.07 -15.78
C LEU A 131 11.97 9.17 -14.67
N PHE A 132 10.82 8.51 -14.83
CA PHE A 132 9.71 8.57 -13.88
C PHE A 132 10.13 8.20 -12.43
N PRO A 133 10.75 7.05 -12.16
CA PRO A 133 11.15 6.70 -10.80
C PRO A 133 12.19 7.66 -10.21
N ILE A 134 13.06 8.23 -11.03
CA ILE A 134 14.06 9.22 -10.60
C ILE A 134 13.36 10.52 -10.18
N VAL A 135 12.46 11.02 -11.01
CA VAL A 135 11.72 12.27 -10.75
C VAL A 135 10.82 12.10 -9.52
N VAL A 136 10.11 10.98 -9.39
CA VAL A 136 9.27 10.71 -8.22
C VAL A 136 10.10 10.67 -6.93
N THR A 137 11.27 10.05 -6.95
CA THR A 137 12.16 10.02 -5.78
C THR A 137 12.64 11.42 -5.38
N ILE A 138 13.00 12.25 -6.36
CA ILE A 138 13.43 13.64 -6.12
C ILE A 138 12.26 14.44 -5.52
N ILE A 139 11.06 14.34 -6.11
CA ILE A 139 9.87 15.06 -5.60
C ILE A 139 9.53 14.61 -4.19
N ALA A 140 9.55 13.30 -3.91
CA ALA A 140 9.32 12.77 -2.57
C ALA A 140 10.35 13.32 -1.58
N GLY A 141 11.62 13.43 -1.98
CA GLY A 141 12.68 13.99 -1.16
C GLY A 141 12.48 15.47 -0.81
N LEU A 142 11.92 16.24 -1.72
CA LEU A 142 11.66 17.66 -1.51
C LEU A 142 10.39 17.92 -0.69
N VAL A 143 9.34 17.13 -0.92
CA VAL A 143 8.03 17.36 -0.29
C VAL A 143 7.91 16.63 1.05
N ALA A 144 8.41 15.41 1.15
CA ALA A 144 8.29 14.56 2.32
C ALA A 144 9.60 13.79 2.58
N PRO A 145 10.65 14.44 3.12
CA PRO A 145 11.96 13.83 3.33
C PRO A 145 11.93 12.50 4.11
N ALA A 146 11.00 12.36 5.06
CA ALA A 146 10.83 11.15 5.85
C ALA A 146 10.41 9.92 5.00
N SER A 147 9.78 10.13 3.85
CA SER A 147 9.32 9.06 2.96
C SER A 147 10.38 8.64 1.91
N VAL A 148 11.49 9.37 1.79
CA VAL A 148 12.50 9.15 0.74
C VAL A 148 13.04 7.74 0.74
N ALA A 149 13.30 7.17 1.92
CA ALA A 149 13.81 5.80 2.00
C ALA A 149 12.81 4.82 1.38
N LEU A 150 11.54 4.89 1.78
CA LEU A 150 10.48 4.01 1.31
C LEU A 150 10.24 4.17 -0.20
N VAL A 151 9.98 5.41 -0.63
CA VAL A 151 9.73 5.73 -2.05
C VAL A 151 10.95 5.44 -2.91
N GLY A 152 12.15 5.77 -2.43
CA GLY A 152 13.40 5.54 -3.16
C GLY A 152 13.68 4.06 -3.42
N PHE A 153 13.48 3.18 -2.45
CA PHE A 153 13.63 1.74 -2.63
C PHE A 153 12.58 1.18 -3.59
N LEU A 154 11.32 1.65 -3.50
CA LEU A 154 10.26 1.29 -4.45
C LEU A 154 10.63 1.73 -5.88
N MET A 155 11.01 2.98 -6.05
CA MET A 155 11.37 3.55 -7.34
C MET A 155 12.66 2.96 -7.90
N PHE A 156 13.61 2.58 -7.05
CA PHE A 156 14.81 1.85 -7.47
C PHE A 156 14.44 0.48 -8.06
N GLY A 157 13.52 -0.27 -7.42
CA GLY A 157 13.01 -1.52 -7.98
C GLY A 157 12.34 -1.32 -9.34
N ASN A 158 11.54 -0.27 -9.49
CA ASN A 158 10.93 0.08 -10.76
C ASN A 158 11.97 0.45 -11.83
N LEU A 159 13.00 1.20 -11.45
CA LEU A 159 14.10 1.54 -12.34
C LEU A 159 14.83 0.30 -12.85
N LEU A 160 15.10 -0.71 -12.01
CA LEU A 160 15.68 -1.99 -12.41
C LEU A 160 14.86 -2.66 -13.52
N ARG A 161 13.53 -2.62 -13.42
CA ARG A 161 12.61 -3.16 -14.42
C ARG A 161 12.68 -2.36 -15.73
N GLU A 162 12.53 -1.04 -15.64
CA GLU A 162 12.36 -0.19 -16.82
C GLU A 162 13.66 0.12 -17.56
N CYS A 163 14.83 -0.13 -16.95
CA CYS A 163 16.13 0.03 -17.65
C CYS A 163 16.29 -0.89 -18.88
N GLY A 164 15.64 -2.06 -18.89
CA GLY A 164 15.73 -3.04 -19.97
C GLY A 164 17.07 -3.81 -20.07
N VAL A 165 18.10 -3.35 -19.39
CA VAL A 165 19.45 -4.00 -19.36
C VAL A 165 19.70 -4.77 -18.06
N LEU A 166 18.85 -4.61 -17.06
CA LEU A 166 18.97 -5.24 -15.74
C LEU A 166 17.87 -6.28 -15.48
N ASN A 167 17.38 -6.95 -16.51
CA ASN A 167 16.25 -7.87 -16.41
C ASN A 167 16.47 -8.98 -15.39
N THR A 168 17.66 -9.59 -15.35
CA THR A 168 17.99 -10.63 -14.36
C THR A 168 17.92 -10.12 -12.93
N LEU A 169 18.38 -8.88 -12.67
CA LEU A 169 18.28 -8.27 -11.35
C LEU A 169 16.83 -7.94 -10.99
N SER A 170 16.06 -7.45 -11.96
CA SER A 170 14.63 -7.19 -11.80
C SER A 170 13.86 -8.48 -11.45
N GLU A 171 14.10 -9.57 -12.18
CA GLU A 171 13.50 -10.87 -11.91
C GLU A 171 13.91 -11.43 -10.54
N THR A 172 15.18 -11.28 -10.15
CA THR A 172 15.68 -11.68 -8.85
C THR A 172 15.01 -10.87 -7.74
N ALA A 173 14.85 -9.56 -7.93
CA ALA A 173 14.18 -8.68 -6.96
C ALA A 173 12.71 -9.08 -6.77
N GLN A 174 11.99 -9.36 -7.86
CA GLN A 174 10.58 -9.73 -7.84
C GLN A 174 10.33 -11.10 -7.19
N ASN A 175 11.09 -12.10 -7.60
CA ASN A 175 10.78 -13.50 -7.28
C ASN A 175 11.59 -14.04 -6.11
N VAL A 176 12.84 -13.63 -5.94
CA VAL A 176 13.72 -14.18 -4.93
C VAL A 176 13.81 -13.26 -3.71
N LEU A 177 14.19 -11.99 -3.94
CA LEU A 177 14.38 -11.04 -2.83
C LEU A 177 13.05 -10.80 -2.09
N ALA A 178 11.97 -10.50 -2.81
CA ALA A 178 10.66 -10.24 -2.20
C ALA A 178 10.18 -11.43 -1.37
N ASN A 179 10.28 -12.65 -1.90
CA ASN A 179 9.86 -13.86 -1.18
C ASN A 179 10.75 -14.15 0.03
N LEU A 180 12.08 -14.01 -0.12
CA LEU A 180 13.01 -14.22 0.99
C LEU A 180 12.73 -13.25 2.14
N ILE A 181 12.60 -11.97 1.82
CA ILE A 181 12.31 -10.94 2.83
C ILE A 181 10.94 -11.16 3.47
N THR A 182 9.93 -11.56 2.70
CA THR A 182 8.60 -11.90 3.24
C THR A 182 8.68 -13.04 4.25
N ILE A 183 9.46 -14.09 3.98
CA ILE A 183 9.69 -15.21 4.92
C ILE A 183 10.35 -14.70 6.20
N VAL A 184 11.42 -13.90 6.08
CA VAL A 184 12.16 -13.37 7.23
C VAL A 184 11.26 -12.45 8.07
N LEU A 185 10.49 -11.57 7.44
CA LEU A 185 9.53 -10.72 8.13
C LEU A 185 8.45 -11.54 8.82
N GLY A 186 7.89 -12.55 8.15
CA GLY A 186 6.90 -13.46 8.74
C GLY A 186 7.42 -14.19 9.99
N LEU A 187 8.65 -14.70 9.94
CA LEU A 187 9.30 -15.33 11.11
C LEU A 187 9.53 -14.33 12.25
N THR A 188 9.94 -13.10 11.92
CA THR A 188 10.14 -12.03 12.90
C THR A 188 8.83 -11.65 13.59
N VAL A 189 7.75 -11.54 12.82
CA VAL A 189 6.39 -11.28 13.33
C VAL A 189 5.93 -12.41 14.24
N ALA A 190 6.05 -13.67 13.77
CA ALA A 190 5.62 -14.84 14.53
C ALA A 190 6.33 -14.92 15.90
N GLY A 191 7.61 -14.57 15.96
CA GLY A 191 8.36 -14.51 17.22
C GLY A 191 7.89 -13.45 18.22
N GLN A 192 7.13 -12.45 17.77
CA GLN A 192 6.57 -11.40 18.62
C GLN A 192 5.13 -11.68 19.06
N MET A 193 4.48 -12.70 18.45
CA MET A 193 3.11 -13.11 18.76
C MET A 193 3.05 -13.97 20.04
N THR A 194 3.12 -13.32 21.18
CA THR A 194 2.88 -14.00 22.48
C THR A 194 1.41 -13.82 22.90
N ALA A 195 0.80 -14.84 23.49
CA ALA A 195 -0.62 -14.85 23.85
C ALA A 195 -1.01 -13.67 24.76
N ASP A 196 -0.16 -13.35 25.71
CA ASP A 196 -0.31 -12.24 26.66
C ASP A 196 -0.31 -10.83 26.03
N LYS A 197 0.28 -10.71 24.83
CA LYS A 197 0.26 -9.44 24.05
C LYS A 197 -0.87 -9.42 23.02
N PHE A 198 -1.31 -10.59 22.58
CA PHE A 198 -2.25 -10.70 21.47
C PHE A 198 -3.72 -10.74 21.94
N VAL A 199 -3.99 -11.39 23.08
CA VAL A 199 -5.35 -11.48 23.66
C VAL A 199 -5.56 -10.33 24.64
N ARG A 200 -5.44 -9.10 24.16
CA ARG A 200 -5.69 -7.86 24.92
C ARG A 200 -6.80 -7.07 24.23
N PRO A 201 -7.63 -6.36 24.99
CA PRO A 201 -8.68 -5.51 24.43
C PRO A 201 -8.14 -4.50 23.40
N ASP A 202 -6.98 -3.90 23.69
CA ASP A 202 -6.32 -2.94 22.80
C ASP A 202 -5.95 -3.57 21.46
N THR A 203 -5.40 -4.78 21.47
CA THR A 203 -5.02 -5.51 20.25
C THR A 203 -6.25 -5.91 19.43
N LEU A 204 -7.31 -6.35 20.08
CA LEU A 204 -8.59 -6.65 19.40
C LEU A 204 -9.21 -5.40 18.79
N LEU A 205 -9.09 -4.26 19.46
CA LEU A 205 -9.54 -2.97 18.92
C LEU A 205 -8.70 -2.56 17.70
N ILE A 206 -7.38 -2.74 17.75
CA ILE A 206 -6.49 -2.48 16.60
C ILE A 206 -6.89 -3.34 15.40
N LEU A 207 -7.15 -4.64 15.61
CA LEU A 207 -7.64 -5.52 14.56
C LEU A 207 -8.98 -5.03 14.00
N ALA A 208 -9.94 -4.65 14.84
CA ALA A 208 -11.22 -4.12 14.39
C ALA A 208 -11.05 -2.82 13.58
N LEU A 209 -10.23 -1.87 14.04
CA LEU A 209 -9.95 -0.61 13.35
C LEU A 209 -9.23 -0.84 12.02
N GLY A 210 -8.30 -1.79 11.94
CA GLY A 210 -7.65 -2.17 10.69
C GLY A 210 -8.62 -2.73 9.66
N LEU A 211 -9.59 -3.54 10.07
CA LEU A 211 -10.66 -4.02 9.17
C LEU A 211 -11.53 -2.86 8.69
N VAL A 212 -11.91 -1.96 9.59
CA VAL A 212 -12.66 -0.75 9.24
C VAL A 212 -11.87 0.08 8.23
N ALA A 213 -10.60 0.35 8.48
CA ALA A 213 -9.72 1.08 7.55
C ALA A 213 -9.78 0.48 6.16
N PHE A 214 -9.57 -0.82 6.05
CA PHE A 214 -9.54 -1.54 4.79
C PHE A 214 -10.86 -1.51 4.02
N VAL A 215 -12.00 -1.64 4.72
CA VAL A 215 -13.34 -1.54 4.13
C VAL A 215 -13.59 -0.11 3.61
N PHE A 216 -13.21 0.91 4.39
CA PHE A 216 -13.41 2.31 4.00
C PHE A 216 -12.46 2.78 2.91
N ASP A 217 -11.24 2.26 2.82
CA ASP A 217 -10.33 2.49 1.69
C ASP A 217 -10.96 1.97 0.39
N THR A 218 -11.43 0.72 0.40
CA THR A 218 -12.15 0.14 -0.74
C THR A 218 -13.39 0.95 -1.10
N ALA A 219 -14.18 1.35 -0.11
CA ALA A 219 -15.38 2.16 -0.31
C ALA A 219 -15.04 3.54 -0.89
N GLY A 220 -14.02 4.22 -0.38
CA GLY A 220 -13.56 5.52 -0.85
C GLY A 220 -13.17 5.50 -2.33
N GLY A 221 -12.38 4.50 -2.74
CA GLY A 221 -12.00 4.32 -4.14
C GLY A 221 -13.19 4.08 -5.06
N VAL A 222 -14.13 3.21 -4.63
CA VAL A 222 -15.35 2.90 -5.42
C VAL A 222 -16.29 4.11 -5.52
N LEU A 223 -16.53 4.82 -4.43
CA LEU A 223 -17.39 6.00 -4.42
C LEU A 223 -16.81 7.13 -5.26
N PHE A 224 -15.49 7.32 -5.19
CA PHE A 224 -14.80 8.29 -6.05
C PHE A 224 -14.94 7.92 -7.52
N THR A 225 -14.80 6.63 -7.87
CA THR A 225 -15.01 6.16 -9.25
C THR A 225 -16.43 6.47 -9.74
N LYS A 226 -17.44 6.25 -8.90
CA LYS A 226 -18.82 6.60 -9.24
C LYS A 226 -19.00 8.10 -9.47
N LEU A 227 -18.41 8.90 -8.60
CA LEU A 227 -18.45 10.36 -8.73
C LEU A 227 -17.74 10.81 -10.02
N ALA A 228 -16.58 10.25 -10.30
CA ALA A 228 -15.81 10.54 -11.51
C ALA A 228 -16.61 10.20 -12.79
N ASN A 229 -17.33 9.06 -12.80
CA ASN A 229 -18.17 8.68 -13.93
C ASN A 229 -19.35 9.63 -14.21
N LEU A 230 -19.74 10.46 -13.25
CA LEU A 230 -20.75 11.51 -13.49
C LEU A 230 -20.18 12.70 -14.27
N PHE A 231 -18.88 12.90 -14.21
CA PHE A 231 -18.21 14.06 -14.84
C PHE A 231 -17.38 13.69 -16.08
N LEU A 232 -17.05 12.40 -16.23
CA LEU A 232 -16.34 11.93 -17.41
C LEU A 232 -17.39 11.57 -18.48
N PRO A 233 -17.28 12.14 -19.70
CA PRO A 233 -18.14 11.72 -20.79
C PRO A 233 -17.92 10.25 -21.09
N GLU A 234 -19.00 9.53 -21.29
CA GLU A 234 -18.97 8.14 -21.72
C GLU A 234 -18.15 8.03 -23.03
N GLY A 235 -16.97 7.43 -22.93
CA GLY A 235 -16.10 7.13 -24.07
C GLY A 235 -15.80 5.65 -24.11
#